data_1200eb74e371214000dff69e0feb8c5d
#
_entry.id   1200eb74e371214000dff69e0feb8c5d
#
_cell.length_a   1.000
_cell.length_b   1.000
_cell.length_c   1.000
_cell.angle_alpha   90.00
_cell.angle_beta   90.00
_cell.angle_gamma   90.00
#
_symmetry.space_group_name_H-M   'P 1'
#
loop_
_entity.id
_entity.type
_entity.pdbx_description
1 polymer ?
#
loop_
_entity_poly.entity_id
_entity_poly.type
_entity_poly.pdbx_seq_one_letter_code
_entity_poly.pdbx_strand_id
1 'polypeptide(L)'
;EKNSLISQINQNKPVKVNDMFADVFNLAEKVSEETNGAFDITVAPMVNLWGFGFKTGQHPSKKEIDKLRGIVGYQKVKLVGNTIKKTDPRIMLDCSAIAKGYGSDVVARFLKRNGIHNFMIEIGGEIVTMGNSEQRLPWKIGVTKPTDDKLNNNQELETVLNVTDKAMATSGNYRNFYYKGGK
;
A
#
# COMPACT_ATOMS: atom_id res chain seq x y z
N GLU A 1 -8.37 -1.36 -11.35
CA GLU A 1 -8.74 -1.81 -12.72
C GLU A 1 -9.42 -3.17 -12.67
N LYS A 2 -10.56 -3.33 -13.38
CA LYS A 2 -11.38 -4.57 -13.32
C LYS A 2 -10.63 -5.85 -13.74
N ASN A 3 -9.61 -5.73 -14.55
CA ASN A 3 -8.84 -6.85 -15.11
C ASN A 3 -7.46 -7.05 -14.46
N SER A 4 -7.15 -6.31 -13.39
CA SER A 4 -5.90 -6.54 -12.66
C SER A 4 -5.90 -7.91 -11.97
N LEU A 5 -4.70 -8.48 -11.72
CA LEU A 5 -4.57 -9.77 -11.03
C LEU A 5 -5.32 -9.78 -9.70
N ILE A 6 -5.13 -8.74 -8.89
CA ILE A 6 -5.80 -8.64 -7.59
C ILE A 6 -7.33 -8.59 -7.73
N SER A 7 -7.85 -7.88 -8.74
CA SER A 7 -9.30 -7.84 -9.00
C SER A 7 -9.85 -9.21 -9.40
N GLN A 8 -9.11 -9.97 -10.21
CA GLN A 8 -9.51 -11.32 -10.59
C GLN A 8 -9.47 -12.29 -9.40
N ILE A 9 -8.43 -12.21 -8.55
CA ILE A 9 -8.33 -12.98 -7.30
C ILE A 9 -9.51 -12.66 -6.37
N ASN A 10 -9.82 -11.38 -6.20
CA ASN A 10 -10.93 -10.92 -5.36
C ASN A 10 -12.31 -11.35 -5.91
N GLN A 11 -12.43 -11.57 -7.21
CA GLN A 11 -13.61 -12.14 -7.86
C GLN A 11 -13.62 -13.68 -7.89
N ASN A 12 -12.66 -14.33 -7.26
CA ASN A 12 -12.48 -15.79 -7.27
C ASN A 12 -12.31 -16.40 -8.68
N LYS A 13 -11.81 -15.61 -9.63
CA LYS A 13 -11.49 -16.12 -10.96
C LYS A 13 -10.23 -16.98 -10.91
N PRO A 14 -10.17 -18.06 -11.69
CA PRO A 14 -8.94 -18.83 -11.82
C PRO A 14 -7.88 -18.01 -12.57
N VAL A 15 -6.87 -17.54 -11.84
CA VAL A 15 -5.78 -16.74 -12.41
C VAL A 15 -4.45 -17.19 -11.83
N LYS A 16 -3.42 -17.24 -12.69
CA LYS A 16 -2.04 -17.41 -12.27
C LYS A 16 -1.42 -16.06 -12.02
N VAL A 17 -0.79 -15.88 -10.87
CA VAL A 17 -0.06 -14.67 -10.54
C VAL A 17 1.32 -14.69 -11.21
N ASN A 18 1.83 -13.52 -11.52
CA ASN A 18 3.20 -13.33 -12.00
C ASN A 18 4.16 -13.11 -10.81
N ASP A 19 5.47 -13.09 -11.12
CA ASP A 19 6.52 -12.94 -10.11
C ASP A 19 6.37 -11.65 -9.30
N MET A 20 5.99 -10.53 -9.93
CA MET A 20 5.78 -9.26 -9.22
C MET A 20 4.66 -9.36 -8.17
N PHE A 21 3.56 -10.03 -8.49
CA PHE A 21 2.49 -10.25 -7.53
C PHE A 21 2.92 -11.21 -6.42
N ALA A 22 3.67 -12.25 -6.76
CA ALA A 22 4.21 -13.20 -5.81
C ALA A 22 5.17 -12.52 -4.82
N ASP A 23 6.05 -11.65 -5.30
CA ASP A 23 6.95 -10.86 -4.45
C ASP A 23 6.18 -10.01 -3.43
N VAL A 24 5.16 -9.26 -3.91
CA VAL A 24 4.31 -8.43 -3.05
C VAL A 24 3.56 -9.27 -2.03
N PHE A 25 3.00 -10.42 -2.46
CA PHE A 25 2.28 -11.32 -1.59
C PHE A 25 3.18 -11.91 -0.49
N ASN A 26 4.34 -12.43 -0.87
CA ASN A 26 5.30 -13.01 0.08
C ASN A 26 5.82 -11.96 1.09
N LEU A 27 6.08 -10.73 0.63
CA LEU A 27 6.43 -9.64 1.51
C LEU A 27 5.30 -9.32 2.50
N ALA A 28 4.06 -9.29 2.01
CA ALA A 28 2.89 -9.06 2.85
C ALA A 28 2.72 -10.14 3.92
N GLU A 29 2.87 -11.42 3.56
CA GLU A 29 2.83 -12.54 4.50
C GLU A 29 3.90 -12.37 5.59
N LYS A 30 5.16 -12.12 5.18
CA LYS A 30 6.26 -11.90 6.10
C LYS A 30 5.98 -10.77 7.10
N VAL A 31 5.53 -9.60 6.61
CA VAL A 31 5.20 -8.46 7.48
C VAL A 31 4.02 -8.79 8.39
N SER A 32 3.02 -9.51 7.89
CA SER A 32 1.88 -9.96 8.71
C SER A 32 2.33 -10.88 9.86
N GLU A 33 3.24 -11.80 9.59
CA GLU A 33 3.83 -12.69 10.60
C GLU A 33 4.65 -11.89 11.64
N GLU A 34 5.57 -11.04 11.18
CA GLU A 34 6.45 -10.23 12.05
C GLU A 34 5.67 -9.25 12.93
N THR A 35 4.50 -8.80 12.48
CA THR A 35 3.63 -7.87 13.23
C THR A 35 2.50 -8.58 13.97
N ASN A 36 2.48 -9.93 14.00
CA ASN A 36 1.40 -10.71 14.60
C ASN A 36 -0.01 -10.30 14.09
N GLY A 37 -0.10 -10.00 12.79
CA GLY A 37 -1.35 -9.60 12.13
C GLY A 37 -1.77 -8.15 12.35
N ALA A 38 -0.92 -7.29 12.88
CA ALA A 38 -1.19 -5.84 12.92
C ALA A 38 -1.21 -5.25 11.50
N PHE A 39 -0.42 -5.82 10.59
CA PHE A 39 -0.53 -5.64 9.16
C PHE A 39 -1.19 -6.87 8.53
N ASP A 40 -2.20 -6.69 7.67
CA ASP A 40 -2.92 -7.79 7.04
C ASP A 40 -3.53 -7.36 5.71
N ILE A 41 -3.09 -7.95 4.60
CA ILE A 41 -3.62 -7.64 3.26
C ILE A 41 -5.02 -8.20 3.01
N THR A 42 -5.57 -9.04 3.89
CA THR A 42 -6.94 -9.55 3.77
C THR A 42 -7.98 -8.56 4.32
N VAL A 43 -7.57 -7.38 4.75
CA VAL A 43 -8.40 -6.34 5.37
C VAL A 43 -9.40 -5.66 4.42
N ALA A 44 -9.31 -5.87 3.10
CA ALA A 44 -10.15 -5.20 2.10
C ALA A 44 -11.66 -5.23 2.40
N PRO A 45 -12.27 -6.33 2.89
CA PRO A 45 -13.69 -6.32 3.28
C PRO A 45 -14.01 -5.31 4.39
N MET A 46 -13.09 -5.12 5.35
CA MET A 46 -13.25 -4.14 6.43
C MET A 46 -13.09 -2.71 5.92
N VAL A 47 -12.08 -2.46 5.08
CA VAL A 47 -11.84 -1.16 4.42
C VAL A 47 -13.08 -0.73 3.61
N ASN A 48 -13.67 -1.65 2.85
CA ASN A 48 -14.89 -1.41 2.10
C ASN A 48 -16.09 -1.14 3.02
N LEU A 49 -16.21 -1.87 4.12
CA LEU A 49 -17.29 -1.70 5.09
C LEU A 49 -17.25 -0.32 5.75
N TRP A 50 -16.05 0.18 6.04
CA TRP A 50 -15.86 1.52 6.63
C TRP A 50 -15.94 2.65 5.60
N GLY A 51 -16.10 2.35 4.32
CA GLY A 51 -16.27 3.35 3.26
C GLY A 51 -14.95 3.97 2.76
N PHE A 52 -13.80 3.39 3.10
CA PHE A 52 -12.49 3.80 2.58
C PHE A 52 -12.05 3.04 1.34
N GLY A 53 -12.87 2.10 0.85
CA GLY A 53 -12.66 1.35 -0.38
C GLY A 53 -13.53 1.86 -1.54
N PHE A 54 -14.32 0.97 -2.15
CA PHE A 54 -15.18 1.28 -3.31
C PHE A 54 -16.50 1.97 -2.94
N LYS A 55 -16.85 2.04 -1.66
CA LYS A 55 -18.07 2.69 -1.14
C LYS A 55 -17.64 3.80 -0.17
N THR A 56 -18.36 4.90 -0.15
CA THR A 56 -18.07 6.05 0.71
C THR A 56 -19.11 6.22 1.83
N GLY A 57 -18.69 6.77 2.95
CA GLY A 57 -19.57 7.31 3.98
C GLY A 57 -20.39 6.30 4.77
N GLN A 58 -19.88 5.10 5.04
CA GLN A 58 -20.61 4.09 5.81
C GLN A 58 -20.22 4.10 7.30
N HIS A 59 -21.24 3.91 8.15
CA HIS A 59 -21.05 3.71 9.58
C HIS A 59 -21.52 2.30 9.94
N PRO A 60 -20.62 1.30 9.91
CA PRO A 60 -21.00 -0.07 10.13
C PRO A 60 -21.46 -0.31 11.56
N SER A 61 -22.46 -1.17 11.72
CA SER A 61 -22.87 -1.70 13.02
C SER A 61 -21.84 -2.68 13.56
N LYS A 62 -21.84 -2.87 14.88
CA LYS A 62 -20.97 -3.88 15.53
C LYS A 62 -21.18 -5.29 14.93
N LYS A 63 -22.43 -5.66 14.61
CA LYS A 63 -22.78 -6.96 14.02
C LYS A 63 -22.12 -7.16 12.64
N GLU A 64 -22.08 -6.12 11.81
CA GLU A 64 -21.42 -6.17 10.50
C GLU A 64 -19.89 -6.30 10.64
N ILE A 65 -19.31 -5.56 11.58
CA ILE A 65 -17.87 -5.66 11.90
C ILE A 65 -17.54 -7.08 12.37
N ASP A 66 -18.28 -7.61 13.35
CA ASP A 66 -18.01 -8.95 13.91
C ASP A 66 -18.16 -10.05 12.85
N LYS A 67 -19.10 -9.91 11.93
CA LYS A 67 -19.26 -10.83 10.79
C LYS A 67 -18.03 -10.86 9.88
N LEU A 68 -17.41 -9.71 9.62
CA LEU A 68 -16.24 -9.62 8.74
C LEU A 68 -14.94 -10.00 9.46
N ARG A 69 -14.83 -9.81 10.77
CA ARG A 69 -13.67 -10.29 11.54
C ARG A 69 -13.39 -11.78 11.35
N GLY A 70 -14.43 -12.59 11.20
CA GLY A 70 -14.29 -14.01 10.92
C GLY A 70 -13.68 -14.32 9.55
N ILE A 71 -13.67 -13.38 8.62
CA ILE A 71 -13.17 -13.56 7.25
C ILE A 71 -11.74 -13.04 7.12
N VAL A 72 -11.42 -11.91 7.77
CA VAL A 72 -10.08 -11.31 7.76
C VAL A 72 -9.08 -12.21 8.52
N GLY A 73 -7.86 -12.30 8.02
CA GLY A 73 -6.78 -13.05 8.63
C GLY A 73 -5.79 -13.55 7.58
N TYR A 74 -4.54 -13.08 7.62
CA TYR A 74 -3.49 -13.44 6.66
C TYR A 74 -3.26 -14.96 6.57
N GLN A 75 -3.41 -15.69 7.67
CA GLN A 75 -3.27 -17.16 7.71
C GLN A 75 -4.32 -17.90 6.86
N LYS A 76 -5.36 -17.19 6.40
CA LYS A 76 -6.48 -17.76 5.61
C LYS A 76 -6.23 -17.71 4.10
N VAL A 77 -5.10 -17.17 3.69
CA VAL A 77 -4.67 -17.11 2.30
C VAL A 77 -3.28 -17.71 2.17
N LYS A 78 -2.99 -18.31 1.02
CA LYS A 78 -1.67 -18.89 0.73
C LYS A 78 -1.38 -18.82 -0.75
N LEU A 79 -0.13 -18.55 -1.10
CA LEU A 79 0.39 -18.73 -2.45
C LEU A 79 0.84 -20.20 -2.61
N VAL A 80 0.18 -20.93 -3.51
CA VAL A 80 0.51 -22.32 -3.83
C VAL A 80 0.89 -22.41 -5.31
N GLY A 81 2.16 -22.63 -5.59
CA GLY A 81 2.69 -22.41 -6.94
C GLY A 81 2.42 -20.96 -7.37
N ASN A 82 1.72 -20.79 -8.48
CA ASN A 82 1.36 -19.47 -8.99
C ASN A 82 -0.14 -19.13 -8.75
N THR A 83 -0.76 -19.66 -7.69
CA THR A 83 -2.19 -19.47 -7.44
C THR A 83 -2.43 -19.07 -5.99
N ILE A 84 -3.24 -18.05 -5.77
CA ILE A 84 -3.69 -17.70 -4.43
C ILE A 84 -4.85 -18.61 -4.03
N LYS A 85 -4.67 -19.34 -2.92
CA LYS A 85 -5.70 -20.15 -2.27
C LYS A 85 -6.27 -19.38 -1.08
N LYS A 86 -7.59 -19.35 -0.98
CA LYS A 86 -8.34 -18.72 0.10
C LYS A 86 -9.17 -19.78 0.81
N THR A 87 -9.26 -19.74 2.13
CA THR A 87 -10.11 -20.63 2.93
C THR A 87 -11.59 -20.25 2.85
N ASP A 88 -11.89 -19.01 2.47
CA ASP A 88 -13.24 -18.49 2.30
C ASP A 88 -13.28 -17.60 1.04
N PRO A 89 -14.24 -17.82 0.11
CA PRO A 89 -14.31 -17.03 -1.14
C PRO A 89 -14.61 -15.54 -0.90
N ARG A 90 -15.10 -15.16 0.27
CA ARG A 90 -15.38 -13.76 0.65
C ARG A 90 -14.13 -12.97 1.02
N ILE A 91 -13.00 -13.65 1.24
CA ILE A 91 -11.73 -12.97 1.50
C ILE A 91 -11.33 -12.15 0.28
N MET A 92 -10.99 -10.90 0.51
CA MET A 92 -10.48 -9.98 -0.52
C MET A 92 -9.13 -9.43 -0.07
N LEU A 93 -8.21 -9.32 -1.02
CA LEU A 93 -6.87 -8.77 -0.80
C LEU A 93 -6.83 -7.28 -1.13
N ASP A 94 -6.05 -6.55 -0.34
CA ASP A 94 -5.67 -5.16 -0.60
C ASP A 94 -4.15 -5.04 -0.41
N CYS A 95 -3.45 -4.75 -1.50
CA CYS A 95 -2.00 -4.54 -1.52
C CYS A 95 -1.61 -3.06 -1.62
N SER A 96 -2.54 -2.13 -1.44
CA SER A 96 -2.30 -0.69 -1.64
C SER A 96 -1.20 -0.13 -0.73
N ALA A 97 -1.03 -0.70 0.47
CA ALA A 97 0.03 -0.29 1.41
C ALA A 97 1.46 -0.72 0.97
N ILE A 98 1.59 -1.66 0.03
CA ILE A 98 2.90 -2.18 -0.44
C ILE A 98 3.16 -1.82 -1.91
N ALA A 99 2.13 -1.82 -2.73
CA ALA A 99 2.26 -1.81 -4.20
C ALA A 99 3.02 -0.60 -4.74
N LYS A 100 2.86 0.59 -4.16
CA LYS A 100 3.55 1.80 -4.62
C LYS A 100 5.05 1.72 -4.32
N GLY A 101 5.41 1.37 -3.09
CA GLY A 101 6.82 1.17 -2.70
C GLY A 101 7.49 0.09 -3.53
N TYR A 102 6.82 -1.04 -3.74
CA TYR A 102 7.32 -2.10 -4.62
C TYR A 102 7.50 -1.61 -6.07
N GLY A 103 6.57 -0.79 -6.58
CA GLY A 103 6.70 -0.16 -7.90
C GLY A 103 7.96 0.70 -8.01
N SER A 104 8.25 1.51 -6.99
CA SER A 104 9.48 2.31 -6.91
C SER A 104 10.72 1.42 -6.90
N ASP A 105 10.70 0.32 -6.17
CA ASP A 105 11.81 -0.65 -6.14
C ASP A 105 12.02 -1.36 -7.49
N VAL A 106 10.95 -1.67 -8.22
CA VAL A 106 11.06 -2.27 -9.57
C VAL A 106 11.77 -1.31 -10.52
N VAL A 107 11.40 -0.03 -10.51
CA VAL A 107 12.06 1.00 -11.33
C VAL A 107 13.51 1.19 -10.87
N ALA A 108 13.78 1.23 -9.57
CA ALA A 108 15.13 1.34 -9.04
C ALA A 108 16.03 0.18 -9.50
N ARG A 109 15.54 -1.06 -9.43
CA ARG A 109 16.26 -2.23 -9.94
C ARG A 109 16.51 -2.16 -11.43
N PHE A 110 15.55 -1.65 -12.22
CA PHE A 110 15.74 -1.43 -13.65
C PHE A 110 16.85 -0.41 -13.92
N LEU A 111 16.84 0.75 -13.28
CA LEU A 111 17.86 1.78 -13.45
C LEU A 111 19.25 1.25 -13.07
N LYS A 112 19.37 0.57 -11.93
CA LYS A 112 20.64 -0.03 -11.49
C LYS A 112 21.20 -1.03 -12.50
N ARG A 113 20.36 -1.89 -13.06
CA ARG A 113 20.78 -2.86 -14.08
C ARG A 113 21.25 -2.20 -15.39
N ASN A 114 20.81 -0.96 -15.66
CA ASN A 114 21.25 -0.17 -16.80
C ASN A 114 22.41 0.78 -16.46
N GLY A 115 23.10 0.58 -15.32
CA GLY A 115 24.28 1.35 -14.94
C GLY A 115 23.97 2.76 -14.41
N ILE A 116 22.70 3.07 -14.13
CA ILE A 116 22.31 4.36 -13.56
C ILE A 116 22.35 4.23 -12.03
N HIS A 117 23.22 5.03 -11.40
CA HIS A 117 23.49 4.97 -9.96
C HIS A 117 23.15 6.27 -9.21
N ASN A 118 22.64 7.27 -9.90
CA ASN A 118 22.18 8.52 -9.29
C ASN A 118 20.73 8.77 -9.74
N PHE A 119 19.79 8.53 -8.86
CA PHE A 119 18.36 8.71 -9.16
C PHE A 119 17.53 8.93 -7.90
N MET A 120 16.42 9.60 -8.07
CA MET A 120 15.31 9.64 -7.15
C MET A 120 14.05 9.22 -7.91
N ILE A 121 13.30 8.29 -7.35
CA ILE A 121 12.04 7.78 -7.88
C ILE A 121 10.96 8.12 -6.88
N GLU A 122 9.85 8.66 -7.36
CA GLU A 122 8.66 8.91 -6.57
C GLU A 122 7.45 8.32 -7.27
N ILE A 123 6.72 7.43 -6.58
CA ILE A 123 5.45 6.88 -7.04
C ILE A 123 4.40 7.07 -5.96
N GLY A 124 3.52 8.05 -6.16
CA GLY A 124 2.41 8.33 -5.25
C GLY A 124 2.84 8.64 -3.81
N GLY A 125 3.99 9.32 -3.65
CA GLY A 125 4.57 9.69 -2.36
C GLY A 125 5.55 8.67 -1.76
N GLU A 126 5.69 7.49 -2.36
CA GLU A 126 6.70 6.50 -1.97
C GLU A 126 7.99 6.76 -2.75
N ILE A 127 9.08 6.98 -2.05
CA ILE A 127 10.35 7.47 -2.60
C ILE A 127 11.45 6.43 -2.42
N VAL A 128 12.26 6.26 -3.47
CA VAL A 128 13.53 5.52 -3.41
C VAL A 128 14.63 6.41 -3.98
N THR A 129 15.73 6.55 -3.24
CA THR A 129 16.89 7.32 -3.67
C THR A 129 18.12 6.43 -3.80
N MET A 130 18.97 6.77 -4.75
CA MET A 130 20.32 6.22 -4.87
C MET A 130 21.29 7.31 -5.30
N GLY A 131 22.51 7.27 -4.73
CA GLY A 131 23.57 8.23 -5.03
C GLY A 131 23.16 9.67 -4.71
N ASN A 132 23.62 10.62 -5.52
CA ASN A 132 23.45 12.05 -5.30
C ASN A 132 22.68 12.72 -6.44
N SER A 133 22.16 13.92 -6.16
CA SER A 133 21.58 14.82 -7.14
C SER A 133 22.62 15.31 -8.16
N GLU A 134 22.21 16.02 -9.18
CA GLU A 134 23.08 16.68 -10.17
C GLU A 134 24.11 17.63 -9.54
N GLN A 135 23.78 18.19 -8.36
CA GLN A 135 24.66 19.06 -7.59
C GLN A 135 25.67 18.30 -6.74
N ARG A 136 25.73 16.96 -6.86
CA ARG A 136 26.57 16.04 -6.03
C ARG A 136 26.26 16.11 -4.53
N LEU A 137 25.03 16.46 -4.17
CA LEU A 137 24.53 16.53 -2.80
C LEU A 137 23.45 15.44 -2.60
N PRO A 138 23.17 15.05 -1.34
CA PRO A 138 22.03 14.20 -1.02
C PRO A 138 20.73 14.74 -1.63
N TRP A 139 19.83 13.83 -1.98
CA TRP A 139 18.50 14.19 -2.47
C TRP A 139 17.71 14.91 -1.38
N LYS A 140 17.10 16.04 -1.71
CA LYS A 140 16.25 16.80 -0.80
C LYS A 140 14.80 16.39 -0.98
N ILE A 141 14.20 15.86 0.09
CA ILE A 141 12.79 15.44 0.09
C ILE A 141 12.02 16.32 1.06
N GLY A 142 11.03 17.05 0.54
CA GLY A 142 10.12 17.85 1.33
C GLY A 142 9.01 16.98 1.94
N VAL A 143 8.79 17.12 3.24
CA VAL A 143 7.63 16.55 3.93
C VAL A 143 6.61 17.66 4.11
N THR A 144 5.43 17.53 3.50
CA THR A 144 4.36 18.53 3.60
C THR A 144 3.70 18.51 4.96
N LYS A 145 3.34 19.68 5.46
CA LYS A 145 2.58 19.88 6.68
C LYS A 145 1.19 19.26 6.54
N PRO A 146 0.69 18.50 7.53
CA PRO A 146 -0.68 18.02 7.50
C PRO A 146 -1.63 19.19 7.73
N THR A 147 -2.28 19.68 6.68
CA THR A 147 -3.27 20.76 6.73
C THR A 147 -4.63 20.26 6.27
N ASP A 148 -5.71 20.84 6.81
CA ASP A 148 -7.10 20.53 6.41
C ASP A 148 -7.46 21.11 5.04
N ASP A 149 -6.49 21.56 4.26
CA ASP A 149 -6.70 22.10 2.92
C ASP A 149 -7.06 20.99 1.93
N LYS A 150 -8.36 20.79 1.71
CA LYS A 150 -8.92 19.81 0.78
C LYS A 150 -8.50 20.04 -0.68
N LEU A 151 -8.11 21.26 -1.03
CA LEU A 151 -7.71 21.61 -2.40
C LEU A 151 -6.20 21.49 -2.63
N ASN A 152 -5.45 21.14 -1.59
CA ASN A 152 -3.99 21.00 -1.65
C ASN A 152 -3.24 22.23 -2.21
N ASN A 153 -3.81 23.43 -2.02
CA ASN A 153 -3.25 24.68 -2.52
C ASN A 153 -2.08 25.16 -1.66
N ASN A 154 -2.02 24.74 -0.39
CA ASN A 154 -0.97 25.13 0.55
C ASN A 154 0.01 23.96 0.73
N GLN A 155 1.14 23.99 0.02
CA GLN A 155 2.21 22.99 0.12
C GLN A 155 3.30 23.45 1.11
N GLU A 156 2.90 24.01 2.24
CA GLU A 156 3.84 24.38 3.27
C GLU A 156 4.60 23.14 3.75
N LEU A 157 5.94 23.24 3.77
CA LEU A 157 6.78 22.15 4.23
C LEU A 157 6.89 22.14 5.74
N GLU A 158 6.71 20.98 6.36
CA GLU A 158 7.03 20.74 7.76
C GLU A 158 8.55 20.62 7.93
N THR A 159 9.19 19.88 7.04
CA THR A 159 10.64 19.67 7.08
C THR A 159 11.18 19.26 5.71
N VAL A 160 12.51 19.37 5.56
CA VAL A 160 13.25 18.86 4.40
C VAL A 160 14.28 17.85 4.87
N LEU A 161 14.22 16.64 4.34
CA LEU A 161 15.16 15.57 4.64
C LEU A 161 16.22 15.47 3.55
N ASN A 162 17.47 15.29 3.96
CA ASN A 162 18.55 14.94 3.04
C ASN A 162 18.71 13.41 3.03
N VAL A 163 18.48 12.79 1.88
CA VAL A 163 18.38 11.32 1.76
C VAL A 163 19.27 10.81 0.65
N THR A 164 20.04 9.78 0.92
CA THR A 164 20.89 9.07 -0.05
C THR A 164 20.84 7.57 0.26
N ASP A 165 20.73 6.74 -0.78
CA ASP A 165 20.69 5.28 -0.70
C ASP A 165 19.64 4.72 0.27
N LYS A 166 18.48 5.38 0.33
CA LYS A 166 17.36 5.01 1.21
C LYS A 166 16.03 5.16 0.50
N ALA A 167 15.02 4.54 1.10
CA ALA A 167 13.63 4.73 0.75
C ALA A 167 12.91 5.53 1.84
N MET A 168 11.83 6.19 1.45
CA MET A 168 10.91 6.88 2.36
C MET A 168 9.47 6.58 1.95
N ALA A 169 8.67 6.20 2.93
CA ALA A 169 7.22 6.07 2.79
C ALA A 169 6.53 6.97 3.82
N THR A 170 5.43 7.59 3.42
CA THR A 170 4.64 8.44 4.31
C THR A 170 3.21 7.94 4.40
N SER A 171 2.72 7.80 5.61
CA SER A 171 1.33 7.46 5.88
C SER A 171 0.67 8.53 6.74
N GLY A 172 -0.57 8.87 6.41
CA GLY A 172 -1.34 9.84 7.17
C GLY A 172 -2.84 9.72 6.89
N ASN A 173 -3.63 10.16 7.85
CA ASN A 173 -5.09 10.12 7.76
C ASN A 173 -5.71 11.52 7.56
N TYR A 174 -4.92 12.57 7.41
CA TYR A 174 -5.40 13.96 7.33
C TYR A 174 -6.18 14.31 6.06
N ARG A 175 -6.11 13.44 5.02
CA ARG A 175 -6.85 13.62 3.75
C ARG A 175 -8.03 12.67 3.58
N ASN A 176 -8.00 11.52 4.27
CA ASN A 176 -9.02 10.47 4.16
C ASN A 176 -9.60 10.18 5.55
N PHE A 177 -10.53 10.99 5.96
CA PHE A 177 -11.23 10.83 7.23
C PHE A 177 -12.68 11.31 7.11
N TYR A 178 -13.51 10.93 8.06
CA TYR A 178 -14.85 11.49 8.24
C TYR A 178 -15.11 11.75 9.72
N TYR A 179 -15.94 12.74 10.00
CA TYR A 179 -16.34 13.07 11.36
C TYR A 179 -17.52 12.18 11.78
N LYS A 180 -17.48 11.69 13.01
CA LYS A 180 -18.59 10.99 13.66
C LYS A 180 -18.95 11.72 14.95
N GLY A 181 -20.19 12.23 15.03
CA GLY A 181 -20.68 12.93 16.22
C GLY A 181 -19.89 14.19 16.57
N GLY A 182 -19.38 14.92 15.58
CA GLY A 182 -18.62 16.15 15.78
C GLY A 182 -17.16 15.96 16.21
N LYS A 183 -16.67 14.72 16.19
CA LYS A 183 -15.27 14.33 16.47
C LYS A 183 -14.69 13.58 15.30
#